data_01a918eea2a06d133bafafdfe30fdf07
#
_entry.id   01a918eea2a06d133bafafdfe30fdf07
#
_cell.length_a   1.000
_cell.length_b   1.000
_cell.length_c   1.000
_cell.angle_alpha   90.00
_cell.angle_beta   90.00
_cell.angle_gamma   90.00
#
_symmetry.space_group_name_H-M   'P 1'
#
loop_
_entity.id
_entity.type
_entity.pdbx_description
1 polymer ?
#
loop_
_entity_poly.entity_id
_entity_poly.type
_entity_poly.pdbx_seq_one_letter_code
_entity_poly.pdbx_strand_id
1 'polypeptide(L)'
;VKTHADPGEAAPRRGSRWVVDVAILTGALLVLVAATLAARWAWTPAPGPEEQVSCAPYGLEDVSTTPRGGARPLSTGPVLSGGLRWAEGTSDRLDVTFEHEGTTSSYHVFADGIDWSEPVGVVFRLHGDGAYEYEHPGHKVSCLAEVARSHNAVLVAPRTPDRQGEPTWWEDLDGNAEWFLALAEQRIFAEYDLDRSRTWLHGYSGGAEFISYELLADRADFLQGGGAVLSGGGGAPSTGTSEPTQEQLEQLVLHWDVGLEDDGTDPYAPFDALSAAAAGHAWYEDAGWARTSVRYREGVDHFELPEARVLDAAMTAGESPGERSAELSGEPSTEPPKRGRD
;
A
#
# COMPACT_ATOMS: atom_id res chain seq x y z
N VAL A 1 56.09 83.39 35.65
CA VAL A 1 55.39 82.48 36.50
C VAL A 1 55.26 81.16 35.68
N LYS A 2 55.95 80.13 36.07
CA LYS A 2 55.90 78.79 35.49
C LYS A 2 54.99 77.91 36.35
N THR A 3 53.96 77.27 35.78
CA THR A 3 53.17 76.30 36.43
C THR A 3 53.59 74.91 35.86
N HIS A 4 53.96 74.02 36.74
CA HIS A 4 54.24 72.63 36.48
C HIS A 4 52.90 71.90 36.22
N ALA A 5 52.90 71.01 35.23
CA ALA A 5 51.84 69.99 34.99
C ALA A 5 52.35 68.63 35.50
N ASP A 6 51.49 68.01 36.27
CA ASP A 6 51.64 66.71 36.91
C ASP A 6 51.34 65.55 35.90
N PRO A 7 52.12 64.47 35.88
CA PRO A 7 51.83 63.37 34.96
C PRO A 7 50.74 62.43 35.50
N GLY A 8 49.70 62.29 34.71
CA GLY A 8 48.51 61.47 35.00
C GLY A 8 48.82 59.96 35.17
N GLU A 9 48.16 59.49 36.14
CA GLU A 9 48.04 58.07 36.58
C GLU A 9 47.36 57.19 35.53
N ALA A 10 48.03 56.10 35.15
CA ALA A 10 47.51 55.20 34.13
C ALA A 10 46.47 54.23 34.74
N ALA A 11 45.25 54.28 34.23
CA ALA A 11 44.15 53.37 34.62
C ALA A 11 44.44 51.91 34.22
N PRO A 12 44.07 50.92 35.02
CA PRO A 12 44.30 49.49 34.72
C PRO A 12 43.43 49.01 33.60
N ARG A 13 44.02 48.26 32.64
CA ARG A 13 43.33 47.61 31.51
C ARG A 13 42.39 46.52 32.00
N ARG A 14 41.08 46.73 32.00
CA ARG A 14 39.97 45.80 32.28
C ARG A 14 39.63 44.94 31.05
N GLY A 15 40.59 44.33 30.37
CA GLY A 15 40.34 43.67 29.10
C GLY A 15 40.43 42.12 29.10
N SER A 16 41.03 41.50 30.14
CA SER A 16 41.42 40.07 30.02
C SER A 16 40.49 39.08 30.73
N ARG A 17 39.66 39.51 31.67
CA ARG A 17 38.75 38.58 32.38
C ARG A 17 37.53 38.16 31.56
N TRP A 18 36.94 39.06 30.79
CA TRP A 18 35.76 38.77 29.99
C TRP A 18 35.98 37.74 28.90
N VAL A 19 37.14 37.71 28.25
CA VAL A 19 37.48 36.76 27.19
C VAL A 19 37.69 35.33 27.76
N VAL A 20 38.23 35.22 28.96
CA VAL A 20 38.43 33.94 29.64
C VAL A 20 37.08 33.37 30.12
N ASP A 21 36.23 34.20 30.66
CA ASP A 21 34.92 33.76 31.17
C ASP A 21 33.99 33.33 30.03
N VAL A 22 33.99 34.00 28.86
CA VAL A 22 33.26 33.61 27.67
C VAL A 22 33.79 32.28 27.08
N ALA A 23 35.11 32.07 27.06
CA ALA A 23 35.71 30.84 26.56
C ALA A 23 35.41 29.63 27.47
N ILE A 24 35.33 29.83 28.78
CA ILE A 24 34.94 28.77 29.73
C ILE A 24 33.46 28.42 29.63
N LEU A 25 32.58 29.41 29.45
CA LEU A 25 31.16 29.18 29.31
C LEU A 25 30.81 28.48 27.97
N THR A 26 31.48 28.87 26.87
CA THR A 26 31.28 28.18 25.57
C THR A 26 31.87 26.75 25.59
N GLY A 27 32.99 26.52 26.23
CA GLY A 27 33.55 25.19 26.40
C GLY A 27 32.65 24.27 27.25
N ALA A 28 32.10 24.78 28.36
CA ALA A 28 31.18 24.03 29.21
C ALA A 28 29.86 23.72 28.49
N LEU A 29 29.35 24.64 27.65
CA LEU A 29 28.12 24.40 26.86
C LEU A 29 28.35 23.33 25.78
N LEU A 30 29.52 23.33 25.12
CA LEU A 30 29.85 22.30 24.11
C LEU A 30 30.00 20.92 24.74
N VAL A 31 30.60 20.83 25.92
CA VAL A 31 30.76 19.56 26.67
C VAL A 31 29.38 19.06 27.12
N LEU A 32 28.50 19.94 27.59
CA LEU A 32 27.12 19.57 27.96
C LEU A 32 26.29 19.09 26.77
N VAL A 33 26.40 19.73 25.60
CA VAL A 33 25.73 19.33 24.38
C VAL A 33 26.29 17.99 23.88
N ALA A 34 27.60 17.80 23.91
CA ALA A 34 28.23 16.53 23.55
C ALA A 34 27.85 15.40 24.52
N ALA A 35 27.77 15.66 25.82
CA ALA A 35 27.36 14.69 26.82
C ALA A 35 25.85 14.34 26.68
N THR A 36 24.99 15.30 26.36
CA THR A 36 23.56 15.03 26.12
C THR A 36 23.32 14.27 24.82
N LEU A 37 24.08 14.54 23.76
CA LEU A 37 24.05 13.76 22.53
C LEU A 37 24.60 12.34 22.75
N ALA A 38 25.70 12.17 23.47
CA ALA A 38 26.25 10.86 23.81
C ALA A 38 25.30 10.06 24.72
N ALA A 39 24.64 10.72 25.69
CA ALA A 39 23.63 10.07 26.54
C ALA A 39 22.39 9.66 25.76
N ARG A 40 21.96 10.44 24.75
CA ARG A 40 20.88 10.03 23.84
C ARG A 40 21.26 8.82 22.99
N TRP A 41 22.51 8.74 22.52
CA TRP A 41 23.03 7.57 21.79
C TRP A 41 23.19 6.33 22.68
N ALA A 42 23.57 6.50 23.93
CA ALA A 42 23.75 5.40 24.88
C ALA A 42 22.41 4.91 25.46
N TRP A 43 21.33 5.69 25.30
CA TRP A 43 19.99 5.37 25.84
C TRP A 43 18.96 5.12 24.73
N THR A 44 19.34 4.91 23.50
CA THR A 44 18.43 4.23 22.57
C THR A 44 18.31 2.80 23.08
N PRO A 45 17.17 2.38 23.64
CA PRO A 45 16.98 0.98 23.97
C PRO A 45 17.29 0.19 22.70
N ALA A 46 18.00 -0.93 22.83
CA ALA A 46 18.08 -1.89 21.74
C ALA A 46 16.66 -2.12 21.22
N PRO A 47 16.41 -2.13 19.87
CA PRO A 47 15.10 -2.47 19.37
C PRO A 47 14.68 -3.75 20.09
N GLY A 48 13.54 -3.68 20.78
CA GLY A 48 12.93 -4.86 21.38
C GLY A 48 12.74 -5.92 20.29
N PRO A 49 12.51 -7.19 20.65
CA PRO A 49 12.16 -8.18 19.65
C PRO A 49 11.02 -7.57 18.82
N GLU A 50 11.19 -7.55 17.50
CA GLU A 50 10.21 -7.01 16.58
C GLU A 50 8.89 -7.70 16.91
N GLU A 51 7.88 -6.91 17.29
CA GLU A 51 6.59 -7.41 17.71
C GLU A 51 5.94 -8.10 16.50
N GLN A 52 5.68 -9.40 16.62
CA GLN A 52 5.04 -10.14 15.55
C GLN A 52 3.57 -9.72 15.45
N VAL A 53 3.13 -9.41 14.24
CA VAL A 53 1.73 -9.13 13.93
C VAL A 53 1.04 -10.44 13.57
N SER A 54 -0.03 -10.78 14.29
CA SER A 54 -0.90 -11.90 13.94
C SER A 54 -1.73 -11.57 12.71
N CYS A 55 -1.78 -12.47 11.75
CA CYS A 55 -2.63 -12.34 10.56
C CYS A 55 -4.00 -13.01 10.73
N ALA A 56 -4.32 -13.55 11.91
CA ALA A 56 -5.64 -14.12 12.23
C ALA A 56 -6.82 -13.16 11.98
N PRO A 57 -6.75 -11.85 12.33
CA PRO A 57 -7.83 -10.92 12.00
C PRO A 57 -8.10 -10.79 10.50
N TYR A 58 -7.13 -11.15 9.66
CA TYR A 58 -7.23 -11.09 8.19
C TYR A 58 -7.43 -12.48 7.58
N GLY A 59 -7.78 -13.46 8.43
CA GLY A 59 -8.19 -14.81 8.02
C GLY A 59 -7.08 -15.84 7.93
N LEU A 60 -5.87 -15.56 8.39
CA LEU A 60 -4.73 -16.49 8.39
C LEU A 60 -4.33 -16.85 9.84
N GLU A 61 -5.02 -17.82 10.44
CA GLU A 61 -4.95 -18.15 11.87
C GLU A 61 -3.53 -18.49 12.37
N ASP A 62 -2.74 -19.20 11.59
CA ASP A 62 -1.41 -19.69 11.96
C ASP A 62 -0.26 -18.84 11.39
N VAL A 63 -0.58 -17.70 10.78
CA VAL A 63 0.41 -16.83 10.16
C VAL A 63 0.69 -15.62 11.06
N SER A 64 1.97 -15.35 11.29
CA SER A 64 2.45 -14.13 11.93
C SER A 64 3.54 -13.53 11.08
N THR A 65 3.55 -12.22 10.97
CA THR A 65 4.58 -11.49 10.25
C THR A 65 5.26 -10.46 11.15
N THR A 66 6.50 -10.13 10.83
CA THR A 66 7.17 -9.00 11.47
C THR A 66 6.64 -7.71 10.85
N PRO A 67 6.27 -6.68 11.66
CA PRO A 67 5.83 -5.41 11.11
C PRO A 67 6.89 -4.84 10.17
N ARG A 68 6.56 -4.78 8.89
CA ARG A 68 7.43 -4.21 7.86
C ARG A 68 7.07 -2.74 7.73
N GLY A 69 7.72 -1.87 8.50
CA GLY A 69 7.34 -0.47 8.48
C GLY A 69 7.84 0.37 9.64
N GLY A 70 8.89 -0.05 10.31
CA GLY A 70 9.68 0.83 11.17
C GLY A 70 10.40 1.86 10.30
N ALA A 71 10.18 3.16 10.57
CA ALA A 71 10.83 4.26 9.86
C ALA A 71 12.36 4.10 9.81
N ARG A 72 12.87 3.40 8.81
CA ARG A 72 14.26 3.59 8.38
C ARG A 72 14.22 4.74 7.38
N PRO A 73 14.98 5.82 7.61
CA PRO A 73 15.13 6.84 6.59
C PRO A 73 15.68 6.15 5.34
N LEU A 74 14.93 6.27 4.25
CA LEU A 74 15.36 5.84 2.93
C LEU A 74 16.75 6.43 2.68
N SER A 75 17.73 5.58 2.42
CA SER A 75 18.97 6.05 1.85
C SER A 75 18.60 6.65 0.50
N THR A 76 18.75 7.96 0.37
CA THR A 76 18.71 8.66 -0.90
C THR A 76 19.93 8.25 -1.71
N GLY A 77 19.93 7.03 -2.23
CA GLY A 77 20.89 6.59 -3.22
C GLY A 77 20.57 7.28 -4.54
N PRO A 78 21.58 7.69 -5.33
CA PRO A 78 21.35 8.31 -6.63
C PRO A 78 20.58 7.33 -7.51
N VAL A 79 19.53 7.82 -8.16
CA VAL A 79 18.84 7.14 -9.26
C VAL A 79 19.87 6.93 -10.37
N LEU A 80 20.39 5.72 -10.49
CA LEU A 80 21.22 5.35 -11.64
C LEU A 80 20.30 5.06 -12.81
N SER A 81 20.19 6.01 -13.72
CA SER A 81 19.60 5.80 -15.04
C SER A 81 20.51 4.85 -15.84
N GLY A 82 20.14 3.59 -15.88
CA GLY A 82 20.81 2.56 -16.66
C GLY A 82 20.36 1.19 -16.20
N GLY A 83 19.63 0.47 -17.05
CA GLY A 83 18.99 -0.82 -16.83
C GLY A 83 19.87 -1.85 -16.14
N LEU A 84 19.89 -1.83 -14.84
CA LEU A 84 20.39 -2.89 -13.98
C LEU A 84 19.18 -3.68 -13.50
N ARG A 85 19.05 -4.90 -14.03
CA ARG A 85 18.20 -5.92 -13.42
C ARG A 85 18.66 -6.07 -11.97
N TRP A 86 17.71 -5.99 -11.04
CA TRP A 86 18.00 -6.20 -9.64
C TRP A 86 18.48 -7.64 -9.45
N ALA A 87 19.74 -7.80 -9.02
CA ALA A 87 20.30 -9.07 -8.61
C ALA A 87 19.74 -9.48 -7.24
N GLU A 88 19.87 -10.76 -6.90
CA GLU A 88 19.58 -11.38 -5.62
C GLU A 88 19.71 -10.44 -4.42
N GLY A 89 18.61 -10.26 -3.64
CA GLY A 89 18.61 -9.44 -2.43
C GLY A 89 17.73 -8.18 -2.49
N THR A 90 16.69 -8.17 -3.31
CA THR A 90 15.70 -7.08 -3.32
C THR A 90 14.96 -7.07 -1.99
N SER A 91 15.13 -6.00 -1.21
CA SER A 91 14.49 -5.81 0.09
C SER A 91 13.22 -4.97 -0.04
N ASP A 92 12.37 -5.04 0.98
CA ASP A 92 11.20 -4.17 1.12
C ASP A 92 11.61 -2.69 1.05
N ARG A 93 10.81 -1.88 0.38
CA ARG A 93 10.98 -0.42 0.25
C ARG A 93 9.66 0.27 0.55
N LEU A 94 9.69 1.23 1.46
CA LEU A 94 8.51 1.99 1.86
C LEU A 94 8.63 3.44 1.40
N ASP A 95 7.48 4.08 1.15
CA ASP A 95 7.37 5.51 0.78
C ASP A 95 8.26 5.93 -0.39
N VAL A 96 8.39 5.04 -1.39
CA VAL A 96 9.14 5.34 -2.60
C VAL A 96 8.35 6.34 -3.44
N THR A 97 8.92 7.51 -3.68
CA THR A 97 8.27 8.55 -4.50
C THR A 97 8.29 8.19 -5.97
N PHE A 98 7.18 8.41 -6.64
CA PHE A 98 7.05 8.33 -8.10
C PHE A 98 6.32 9.56 -8.63
N GLU A 99 6.83 10.11 -9.72
CA GLU A 99 6.24 11.26 -10.41
C GLU A 99 6.00 10.88 -11.87
N HIS A 100 4.81 11.18 -12.35
CA HIS A 100 4.44 11.05 -13.75
C HIS A 100 3.66 12.29 -14.20
N GLU A 101 4.12 12.98 -15.25
CA GLU A 101 3.50 14.17 -15.84
C GLU A 101 3.14 15.27 -14.84
N GLY A 102 3.99 15.50 -13.84
CA GLY A 102 3.79 16.50 -12.79
C GLY A 102 2.91 16.03 -11.63
N THR A 103 2.32 14.84 -11.71
CA THR A 103 1.56 14.20 -10.64
C THR A 103 2.49 13.32 -9.80
N THR A 104 2.62 13.64 -8.52
CA THR A 104 3.53 12.93 -7.60
C THR A 104 2.77 12.21 -6.52
N SER A 105 3.06 10.94 -6.31
CA SER A 105 2.65 10.16 -5.16
C SER A 105 3.75 9.18 -4.72
N SER A 106 3.42 8.21 -3.89
CA SER A 106 4.38 7.24 -3.36
C SER A 106 3.81 5.82 -3.34
N TYR A 107 4.67 4.84 -3.13
CA TYR A 107 4.28 3.44 -3.07
C TYR A 107 5.20 2.67 -2.13
N HIS A 108 4.70 1.56 -1.60
CA HIS A 108 5.49 0.55 -0.91
C HIS A 108 5.74 -0.64 -1.82
N VAL A 109 6.87 -1.30 -1.66
CA VAL A 109 7.19 -2.58 -2.30
C VAL A 109 7.62 -3.56 -1.23
N PHE A 110 7.01 -4.73 -1.22
CA PHE A 110 7.36 -5.86 -0.35
C PHE A 110 7.91 -6.97 -1.24
N ALA A 111 9.22 -7.11 -1.27
CA ALA A 111 9.94 -8.03 -2.14
C ALA A 111 10.95 -8.92 -1.39
N ASP A 112 10.96 -8.84 -0.07
CA ASP A 112 11.83 -9.65 0.78
C ASP A 112 11.40 -11.12 0.75
N GLY A 113 12.34 -12.05 0.55
CA GLY A 113 12.10 -13.49 0.56
C GLY A 113 11.44 -14.03 -0.72
N ILE A 114 11.44 -13.29 -1.81
CA ILE A 114 11.02 -13.76 -3.14
C ILE A 114 12.09 -14.63 -3.77
N ASP A 115 11.68 -15.74 -4.39
CA ASP A 115 12.57 -16.60 -5.19
C ASP A 115 12.65 -16.07 -6.63
N TRP A 116 13.67 -15.31 -6.91
CA TRP A 116 13.94 -14.72 -8.23
C TRP A 116 14.47 -15.71 -9.25
N SER A 117 14.71 -16.97 -8.88
CA SER A 117 15.07 -18.04 -9.81
C SER A 117 13.86 -18.66 -10.52
N GLU A 118 12.66 -18.43 -9.99
CA GLU A 118 11.39 -18.87 -10.53
C GLU A 118 10.58 -17.68 -11.07
N PRO A 119 9.53 -17.89 -11.89
CA PRO A 119 8.66 -16.80 -12.33
C PRO A 119 8.02 -16.06 -11.15
N VAL A 120 8.21 -14.73 -11.10
CA VAL A 120 7.73 -13.88 -10.00
C VAL A 120 6.50 -13.10 -10.45
N GLY A 121 5.39 -13.24 -9.72
CA GLY A 121 4.17 -12.47 -9.95
C GLY A 121 4.20 -11.10 -9.26
N VAL A 122 3.10 -10.35 -9.40
CA VAL A 122 2.88 -9.08 -8.68
C VAL A 122 1.44 -8.95 -8.21
N VAL A 123 1.28 -8.43 -7.00
CA VAL A 123 -0.01 -8.01 -6.43
C VAL A 123 0.03 -6.50 -6.23
N PHE A 124 -0.87 -5.76 -6.88
CA PHE A 124 -1.08 -4.35 -6.61
C PHE A 124 -2.21 -4.20 -5.60
N ARG A 125 -1.88 -3.69 -4.40
CA ARG A 125 -2.83 -3.45 -3.32
C ARG A 125 -3.31 -2.00 -3.34
N LEU A 126 -4.56 -1.75 -3.69
CA LEU A 126 -5.19 -0.44 -3.72
C LEU A 126 -5.97 -0.23 -2.42
N HIS A 127 -5.60 0.81 -1.67
CA HIS A 127 -6.16 1.13 -0.36
C HIS A 127 -7.59 1.64 -0.42
N GLY A 128 -8.33 1.59 0.70
CA GLY A 128 -9.61 2.25 0.87
C GLY A 128 -9.49 3.77 0.99
N ASP A 129 -10.64 4.44 1.04
CA ASP A 129 -10.68 5.89 1.22
C ASP A 129 -9.96 6.31 2.50
N GLY A 130 -9.30 7.47 2.46
CA GLY A 130 -8.42 7.94 3.54
C GLY A 130 -7.02 7.35 3.54
N ALA A 131 -6.71 6.36 2.71
CA ALA A 131 -5.40 5.71 2.58
C ALA A 131 -4.82 5.12 3.89
N TYR A 132 -5.68 4.73 4.84
CA TYR A 132 -5.27 4.26 6.16
C TYR A 132 -4.29 3.06 6.08
N GLU A 133 -4.58 2.07 5.23
CA GLU A 133 -3.73 0.88 5.10
C GLU A 133 -2.36 1.20 4.49
N TYR A 134 -2.31 2.20 3.60
CA TYR A 134 -1.05 2.69 3.07
C TYR A 134 -0.21 3.35 4.17
N GLU A 135 -0.82 4.19 5.01
CA GLU A 135 -0.12 4.92 6.07
C GLU A 135 0.26 4.01 7.25
N HIS A 136 -0.37 2.83 7.37
CA HIS A 136 -0.13 1.83 8.42
C HIS A 136 0.22 0.46 7.83
N PRO A 137 1.29 0.32 7.03
CA PRO A 137 1.59 -0.90 6.28
C PRO A 137 1.99 -2.09 7.17
N GLY A 138 2.29 -1.86 8.44
CA GLY A 138 2.77 -2.87 9.40
C GLY A 138 1.73 -3.89 9.87
N HIS A 139 0.48 -3.77 9.47
CA HIS A 139 -0.61 -4.66 9.88
C HIS A 139 -1.18 -5.45 8.70
N LYS A 140 -2.34 -5.06 8.20
CA LYS A 140 -3.05 -5.74 7.09
C LYS A 140 -2.17 -5.91 5.85
N VAL A 141 -1.48 -4.85 5.44
CA VAL A 141 -0.62 -4.89 4.24
C VAL A 141 0.55 -5.86 4.39
N SER A 142 1.14 -5.94 5.60
CA SER A 142 2.19 -6.94 5.87
C SER A 142 1.65 -8.37 5.75
N CYS A 143 0.42 -8.64 6.19
CA CYS A 143 -0.19 -9.97 6.04
C CYS A 143 -0.52 -10.29 4.57
N LEU A 144 -0.96 -9.31 3.79
CA LEU A 144 -1.14 -9.47 2.34
C LEU A 144 0.21 -9.71 1.63
N ALA A 145 1.30 -9.10 2.11
CA ALA A 145 2.64 -9.34 1.59
C ALA A 145 3.12 -10.78 1.89
N GLU A 146 2.74 -11.37 3.03
CA GLU A 146 3.01 -12.79 3.31
C GLU A 146 2.27 -13.70 2.32
N VAL A 147 0.99 -13.39 2.01
CA VAL A 147 0.25 -14.12 0.97
C VAL A 147 0.94 -14.00 -0.38
N ALA A 148 1.23 -12.78 -0.83
CA ALA A 148 1.92 -12.56 -2.10
C ALA A 148 3.23 -13.38 -2.18
N ARG A 149 4.03 -13.36 -1.10
CA ARG A 149 5.28 -14.12 -1.01
C ARG A 149 5.04 -15.63 -1.10
N SER A 150 4.01 -16.17 -0.46
CA SER A 150 3.70 -17.61 -0.52
C SER A 150 3.37 -18.07 -1.94
N HIS A 151 2.90 -17.17 -2.79
CA HIS A 151 2.68 -17.36 -4.22
C HIS A 151 3.84 -16.87 -5.10
N ASN A 152 5.02 -16.63 -4.53
CA ASN A 152 6.18 -16.04 -5.23
C ASN A 152 5.83 -14.79 -6.01
N ALA A 153 5.15 -13.84 -5.37
CA ALA A 153 4.77 -12.56 -5.95
C ALA A 153 5.22 -11.39 -5.06
N VAL A 154 5.66 -10.32 -5.70
CA VAL A 154 5.92 -9.03 -5.04
C VAL A 154 4.59 -8.36 -4.73
N LEU A 155 4.44 -7.77 -3.53
CA LEU A 155 3.32 -6.90 -3.26
C LEU A 155 3.74 -5.43 -3.42
N VAL A 156 2.97 -4.68 -4.21
CA VAL A 156 3.11 -3.24 -4.42
C VAL A 156 1.87 -2.54 -3.89
N ALA A 157 2.04 -1.64 -2.93
CA ALA A 157 0.94 -0.86 -2.36
C ALA A 157 1.12 0.62 -2.72
N PRO A 158 0.52 1.13 -3.80
CA PRO A 158 0.58 2.54 -4.15
C PRO A 158 -0.40 3.35 -3.31
N ARG A 159 -0.04 4.62 -3.07
CA ARG A 159 -0.95 5.64 -2.57
C ARG A 159 -1.56 6.38 -3.74
N THR A 160 -2.88 6.57 -3.72
CA THR A 160 -3.54 7.41 -4.73
C THR A 160 -2.81 8.77 -4.87
N PRO A 161 -2.63 9.28 -6.09
CA PRO A 161 -2.11 10.62 -6.29
C PRO A 161 -3.14 11.70 -5.97
N ASP A 162 -4.42 11.36 -5.84
CA ASP A 162 -5.47 12.32 -5.50
C ASP A 162 -5.17 13.07 -4.21
N ARG A 163 -5.31 14.40 -4.26
CA ARG A 163 -5.00 15.34 -3.18
C ARG A 163 -6.15 16.29 -2.90
N GLN A 164 -7.30 16.09 -3.52
CA GLN A 164 -8.46 16.96 -3.43
C GLN A 164 -9.43 16.46 -2.36
N GLY A 165 -9.11 16.67 -1.10
CA GLY A 165 -9.96 16.24 0.01
C GLY A 165 -9.40 15.00 0.69
N GLU A 166 -10.25 14.01 0.93
CA GLU A 166 -9.85 12.70 1.41
C GLU A 166 -9.16 11.92 0.28
N PRO A 167 -8.02 11.25 0.52
CA PRO A 167 -7.36 10.48 -0.53
C PRO A 167 -8.25 9.32 -1.02
N THR A 168 -8.75 9.41 -2.24
CA THR A 168 -9.58 8.37 -2.87
C THR A 168 -9.00 7.93 -4.21
N TRP A 169 -9.44 6.76 -4.72
CA TRP A 169 -9.06 6.31 -6.05
C TRP A 169 -10.12 6.66 -7.11
N TRP A 170 -11.37 6.83 -6.72
CA TRP A 170 -12.54 6.84 -7.60
C TRP A 170 -13.06 8.24 -7.94
N GLU A 171 -12.61 9.31 -7.27
CA GLU A 171 -13.04 10.69 -7.59
C GLU A 171 -12.41 11.23 -8.88
N ASP A 172 -11.17 10.79 -9.23
CA ASP A 172 -10.48 11.13 -10.47
C ASP A 172 -9.99 9.83 -11.15
N LEU A 173 -10.92 9.08 -11.74
CA LEU A 173 -10.65 7.75 -12.29
C LEU A 173 -9.55 7.79 -13.36
N ASP A 174 -9.69 8.65 -14.38
CA ASP A 174 -8.74 8.76 -15.48
C ASP A 174 -7.34 9.19 -14.99
N GLY A 175 -7.25 10.26 -14.19
CA GLY A 175 -5.97 10.76 -13.70
C GLY A 175 -5.26 9.79 -12.76
N ASN A 176 -6.01 9.10 -11.89
CA ASN A 176 -5.46 8.07 -11.02
C ASN A 176 -5.01 6.83 -11.83
N ALA A 177 -5.74 6.46 -12.89
CA ALA A 177 -5.37 5.35 -13.76
C ALA A 177 -4.11 5.65 -14.58
N GLU A 178 -3.99 6.83 -15.15
CA GLU A 178 -2.79 7.26 -15.87
C GLU A 178 -1.55 7.17 -14.99
N TRP A 179 -1.63 7.70 -13.77
CA TRP A 179 -0.53 7.63 -12.82
C TRP A 179 -0.23 6.19 -12.37
N PHE A 180 -1.26 5.38 -12.05
CA PHE A 180 -1.10 4.00 -11.63
C PHE A 180 -0.46 3.13 -12.71
N LEU A 181 -0.94 3.23 -13.94
CA LEU A 181 -0.40 2.49 -15.08
C LEU A 181 1.04 2.90 -15.39
N ALA A 182 1.35 4.21 -15.29
CA ALA A 182 2.72 4.69 -15.44
C ALA A 182 3.63 4.15 -14.32
N LEU A 183 3.17 4.11 -13.06
CA LEU A 183 3.90 3.47 -11.97
C LEU A 183 4.18 2.00 -12.28
N ALA A 184 3.16 1.25 -12.68
CA ALA A 184 3.30 -0.16 -13.00
C ALA A 184 4.29 -0.39 -14.14
N GLU A 185 4.17 0.33 -15.27
CA GLU A 185 4.97 0.12 -16.46
C GLU A 185 6.39 0.69 -16.34
N GLN A 186 6.51 1.94 -15.86
CA GLN A 186 7.80 2.65 -15.90
C GLN A 186 8.69 2.38 -14.69
N ARG A 187 8.10 1.84 -13.60
CA ARG A 187 8.85 1.52 -12.37
C ARG A 187 8.79 0.04 -12.05
N ILE A 188 7.61 -0.54 -11.86
CA ILE A 188 7.50 -1.89 -11.32
C ILE A 188 7.95 -2.91 -12.35
N PHE A 189 7.34 -2.96 -13.52
CA PHE A 189 7.74 -3.89 -14.59
C PHE A 189 9.08 -3.54 -15.24
N ALA A 190 9.53 -2.28 -15.15
CA ALA A 190 10.83 -1.88 -15.66
C ALA A 190 12.00 -2.24 -14.72
N GLU A 191 11.77 -2.23 -13.42
CA GLU A 191 12.80 -2.50 -12.41
C GLU A 191 12.88 -3.97 -12.00
N TYR A 192 11.76 -4.70 -12.03
CA TYR A 192 11.67 -6.10 -11.61
C TYR A 192 11.38 -7.01 -12.80
N ASP A 193 12.02 -8.18 -12.82
CA ASP A 193 11.76 -9.22 -13.83
C ASP A 193 10.51 -10.03 -13.42
N LEU A 194 9.33 -9.46 -13.71
CA LEU A 194 8.04 -10.00 -13.29
C LEU A 194 7.32 -10.69 -14.46
N ASP A 195 6.65 -11.76 -14.15
CA ASP A 195 5.74 -12.47 -15.06
C ASP A 195 4.39 -11.74 -15.09
N ARG A 196 4.10 -11.03 -16.16
CA ARG A 196 2.87 -10.25 -16.34
C ARG A 196 1.62 -11.12 -16.38
N SER A 197 1.75 -12.41 -16.70
CA SER A 197 0.63 -13.35 -16.67
C SER A 197 0.20 -13.71 -15.23
N ARG A 198 0.98 -13.27 -14.23
CA ARG A 198 0.72 -13.46 -12.80
C ARG A 198 0.49 -12.12 -12.11
N THR A 199 -0.25 -11.21 -12.77
CA THR A 199 -0.60 -9.89 -12.22
C THR A 199 -1.94 -9.94 -11.51
N TRP A 200 -1.95 -9.50 -10.25
CA TRP A 200 -3.14 -9.42 -9.42
C TRP A 200 -3.44 -7.99 -8.98
N LEU A 201 -4.69 -7.63 -9.03
CA LEU A 201 -5.22 -6.42 -8.40
C LEU A 201 -5.96 -6.82 -7.11
N HIS A 202 -5.70 -6.14 -6.01
CA HIS A 202 -6.45 -6.30 -4.78
C HIS A 202 -6.88 -4.93 -4.26
N GLY A 203 -8.16 -4.64 -4.33
CA GLY A 203 -8.77 -3.39 -3.88
C GLY A 203 -9.64 -3.59 -2.64
N TYR A 204 -9.64 -2.59 -1.77
CA TYR A 204 -10.54 -2.51 -0.63
C TYR A 204 -11.32 -1.21 -0.69
N SER A 205 -12.66 -1.26 -0.48
CA SER A 205 -13.51 -0.08 -0.45
C SER A 205 -13.31 0.78 -1.72
N GLY A 206 -12.91 2.04 -1.59
CA GLY A 206 -12.60 2.91 -2.72
C GLY A 206 -11.57 2.35 -3.71
N GLY A 207 -10.62 1.53 -3.25
CA GLY A 207 -9.70 0.82 -4.13
C GLY A 207 -10.38 -0.29 -4.95
N ALA A 208 -11.42 -0.94 -4.40
CA ALA A 208 -12.24 -1.90 -5.14
C ALA A 208 -13.11 -1.19 -6.19
N GLU A 209 -13.67 -0.02 -5.86
CA GLU A 209 -14.40 0.81 -6.81
C GLU A 209 -13.53 1.22 -8.00
N PHE A 210 -12.30 1.64 -7.76
CA PHE A 210 -11.36 1.99 -8.83
C PHE A 210 -11.03 0.82 -9.75
N ILE A 211 -10.84 -0.38 -9.17
CA ILE A 211 -10.62 -1.59 -9.98
C ILE A 211 -11.81 -1.82 -10.91
N SER A 212 -13.03 -1.80 -10.37
CA SER A 212 -14.23 -2.11 -11.15
C SER A 212 -14.63 -0.99 -12.09
N TYR A 213 -14.53 0.28 -11.68
CA TYR A 213 -15.00 1.40 -12.50
C TYR A 213 -14.04 1.78 -13.60
N GLU A 214 -12.73 1.52 -13.42
CA GLU A 214 -11.70 2.01 -14.34
C GLU A 214 -10.80 0.89 -14.86
N LEU A 215 -10.07 0.19 -13.97
CA LEU A 215 -9.03 -0.72 -14.43
C LEU A 215 -9.56 -1.92 -15.21
N LEU A 216 -10.70 -2.49 -14.80
CA LEU A 216 -11.35 -3.57 -15.54
C LEU A 216 -12.27 -3.05 -16.65
N ALA A 217 -12.94 -1.91 -16.44
CA ALA A 217 -13.90 -1.38 -17.39
C ALA A 217 -13.25 -0.70 -18.61
N ASP A 218 -12.17 0.05 -18.40
CA ASP A 218 -11.56 0.90 -19.42
C ASP A 218 -10.10 0.59 -19.74
N ARG A 219 -9.40 -0.20 -18.89
CA ARG A 219 -7.97 -0.55 -19.00
C ARG A 219 -7.70 -2.05 -18.84
N ALA A 220 -8.64 -2.92 -19.21
CA ALA A 220 -8.48 -4.37 -18.99
C ALA A 220 -7.25 -4.97 -19.71
N ASP A 221 -6.74 -4.33 -20.74
CA ASP A 221 -5.52 -4.71 -21.45
C ASP A 221 -4.25 -4.69 -20.58
N PHE A 222 -4.29 -4.00 -19.42
CA PHE A 222 -3.24 -4.03 -18.41
C PHE A 222 -3.03 -5.43 -17.84
N LEU A 223 -4.11 -6.22 -17.63
CA LEU A 223 -4.06 -7.56 -17.07
C LEU A 223 -3.85 -8.62 -18.16
N GLN A 224 -2.65 -9.20 -18.21
CA GLN A 224 -2.32 -10.28 -19.12
C GLN A 224 -2.61 -11.68 -18.53
N GLY A 225 -2.94 -11.77 -17.23
CA GLY A 225 -3.28 -12.98 -16.51
C GLY A 225 -3.44 -12.67 -15.02
N GLY A 226 -3.70 -13.69 -14.20
CA GLY A 226 -4.00 -13.52 -12.79
C GLY A 226 -5.45 -13.10 -12.56
N GLY A 227 -5.70 -11.91 -12.00
CA GLY A 227 -7.07 -11.46 -11.77
C GLY A 227 -7.22 -10.27 -10.85
N ALA A 228 -8.42 -10.11 -10.30
CA ALA A 228 -8.76 -9.04 -9.35
C ALA A 228 -9.58 -9.58 -8.16
N VAL A 229 -9.25 -9.09 -6.97
CA VAL A 229 -10.01 -9.28 -5.73
C VAL A 229 -10.54 -7.93 -5.29
N LEU A 230 -11.84 -7.84 -5.11
CA LEU A 230 -12.59 -6.64 -4.77
C LEU A 230 -13.27 -6.85 -3.41
N SER A 231 -12.71 -6.26 -2.36
CA SER A 231 -13.16 -6.42 -0.98
C SER A 231 -13.91 -5.18 -0.50
N GLY A 232 -15.14 -5.36 0.00
CA GLY A 232 -15.94 -4.28 0.56
C GLY A 232 -16.31 -3.19 -0.45
N GLY A 233 -16.63 -3.58 -1.69
CA GLY A 233 -16.98 -2.66 -2.78
C GLY A 233 -16.85 -3.29 -4.15
N GLY A 234 -16.56 -2.48 -5.16
CA GLY A 234 -16.39 -2.91 -6.54
C GLY A 234 -17.71 -2.90 -7.31
N GLY A 235 -18.35 -1.72 -7.42
CA GLY A 235 -19.64 -1.53 -8.06
C GLY A 235 -19.64 -1.70 -9.57
N ALA A 236 -20.82 -1.63 -10.18
CA ALA A 236 -20.98 -1.66 -11.63
C ALA A 236 -20.49 -0.36 -12.26
N PRO A 237 -19.60 -0.40 -13.26
CA PRO A 237 -19.20 0.81 -13.98
C PRO A 237 -20.39 1.38 -14.76
N SER A 238 -20.42 2.69 -14.94
CA SER A 238 -21.46 3.37 -15.73
C SER A 238 -21.36 3.02 -17.21
N THR A 239 -20.18 2.82 -17.71
CA THR A 239 -19.83 2.39 -19.07
C THR A 239 -18.53 1.61 -18.99
N GLY A 240 -18.25 0.81 -20.01
CA GLY A 240 -16.94 0.17 -20.20
C GLY A 240 -16.50 0.37 -21.63
N THR A 241 -15.30 0.85 -21.84
CA THR A 241 -14.71 1.07 -23.18
C THR A 241 -13.65 0.03 -23.55
N SER A 242 -13.23 -0.76 -22.57
CA SER A 242 -12.27 -1.84 -22.79
C SER A 242 -12.87 -2.92 -23.69
N GLU A 243 -12.03 -3.45 -24.57
CA GLU A 243 -12.35 -4.61 -25.40
C GLU A 243 -11.47 -5.80 -24.96
N PRO A 244 -11.82 -6.48 -23.84
CA PRO A 244 -11.04 -7.60 -23.36
C PRO A 244 -10.98 -8.73 -24.40
N THR A 245 -9.82 -9.35 -24.51
CA THR A 245 -9.64 -10.51 -25.40
C THR A 245 -10.45 -11.71 -24.89
N GLN A 246 -10.75 -12.66 -25.78
CA GLN A 246 -11.43 -13.89 -25.37
C GLN A 246 -10.66 -14.64 -24.26
N GLU A 247 -9.33 -14.61 -24.32
CA GLU A 247 -8.46 -15.21 -23.30
C GLU A 247 -8.64 -14.53 -21.94
N GLN A 248 -8.69 -13.20 -21.90
CA GLN A 248 -8.94 -12.47 -20.65
C GLN A 248 -10.32 -12.81 -20.06
N LEU A 249 -11.37 -12.83 -20.89
CA LEU A 249 -12.73 -13.21 -20.47
C LEU A 249 -12.79 -14.62 -19.88
N GLU A 250 -12.03 -15.56 -20.40
CA GLU A 250 -12.01 -16.97 -19.99
C GLU A 250 -11.06 -17.26 -18.81
N GLN A 251 -9.96 -16.52 -18.69
CA GLN A 251 -8.84 -16.88 -17.80
C GLN A 251 -8.76 -16.01 -16.53
N LEU A 252 -9.07 -14.71 -16.61
CA LEU A 252 -8.92 -13.83 -15.46
C LEU A 252 -9.93 -14.16 -14.37
N VAL A 253 -9.44 -14.27 -13.13
CA VAL A 253 -10.27 -14.50 -11.95
C VAL A 253 -10.76 -13.15 -11.42
N LEU A 254 -12.07 -12.96 -11.32
CA LEU A 254 -12.67 -11.79 -10.69
C LEU A 254 -13.45 -12.23 -9.45
N HIS A 255 -13.06 -11.76 -8.28
CA HIS A 255 -13.68 -12.16 -7.03
C HIS A 255 -14.10 -10.96 -6.19
N TRP A 256 -15.40 -10.90 -5.84
CA TRP A 256 -15.96 -9.96 -4.89
C TRP A 256 -16.13 -10.61 -3.52
N ASP A 257 -15.73 -9.90 -2.45
CA ASP A 257 -15.90 -10.35 -1.08
C ASP A 257 -16.47 -9.20 -0.23
N VAL A 258 -17.64 -9.41 0.37
CA VAL A 258 -18.38 -8.36 1.06
C VAL A 258 -19.16 -8.90 2.26
N GLY A 259 -19.23 -8.11 3.34
CA GLY A 259 -20.04 -8.41 4.51
C GLY A 259 -21.53 -8.17 4.27
N LEU A 260 -22.40 -8.95 4.89
CA LEU A 260 -23.85 -8.71 4.88
C LEU A 260 -24.25 -7.51 5.73
N GLU A 261 -23.41 -7.11 6.70
CA GLU A 261 -23.60 -5.92 7.54
C GLU A 261 -22.96 -4.66 6.94
N ASP A 262 -22.33 -4.79 5.75
CA ASP A 262 -21.70 -3.69 4.99
C ASP A 262 -22.72 -3.04 4.03
N ASP A 263 -23.90 -2.67 4.57
CA ASP A 263 -25.06 -2.21 3.82
C ASP A 263 -25.28 -0.68 3.88
N GLY A 264 -24.27 0.06 4.35
CA GLY A 264 -24.30 1.52 4.47
C GLY A 264 -25.10 2.04 5.67
N THR A 265 -25.55 1.16 6.58
CA THR A 265 -26.27 1.57 7.80
C THR A 265 -25.33 1.92 8.95
N ASP A 266 -24.07 1.50 8.92
CA ASP A 266 -23.07 1.92 9.88
C ASP A 266 -22.66 3.38 9.59
N PRO A 267 -22.78 4.29 10.58
CA PRO A 267 -22.37 5.68 10.42
C PRO A 267 -20.86 5.88 10.20
N TYR A 268 -20.03 4.89 10.51
CA TYR A 268 -18.58 4.89 10.26
C TYR A 268 -18.23 4.32 8.87
N ALA A 269 -19.15 3.58 8.24
CA ALA A 269 -19.04 3.06 6.89
C ALA A 269 -20.37 3.31 6.14
N PRO A 270 -20.67 4.56 5.76
CA PRO A 270 -21.99 4.90 5.15
C PRO A 270 -22.13 4.45 3.69
N PHE A 271 -21.11 3.88 3.11
CA PHE A 271 -21.13 3.33 1.76
C PHE A 271 -21.81 1.96 1.75
N ASP A 272 -22.82 1.75 0.88
CA ASP A 272 -23.50 0.46 0.70
C ASP A 272 -22.65 -0.46 -0.20
N ALA A 273 -21.58 -1.01 0.39
CA ALA A 273 -20.66 -1.89 -0.31
C ALA A 273 -21.31 -3.22 -0.72
N LEU A 274 -22.30 -3.69 0.05
CA LEU A 274 -23.06 -4.90 -0.27
C LEU A 274 -23.80 -4.75 -1.61
N SER A 275 -24.52 -3.65 -1.79
CA SER A 275 -25.21 -3.37 -3.05
C SER A 275 -24.25 -3.12 -4.19
N ALA A 276 -23.13 -2.43 -3.93
CA ALA A 276 -22.11 -2.16 -4.92
C ALA A 276 -21.46 -3.46 -5.43
N ALA A 277 -21.00 -4.33 -4.55
CA ALA A 277 -20.41 -5.61 -4.90
C ALA A 277 -21.35 -6.51 -5.69
N ALA A 278 -22.64 -6.57 -5.29
CA ALA A 278 -23.64 -7.33 -6.01
C ALA A 278 -23.86 -6.80 -7.43
N ALA A 279 -23.92 -5.48 -7.60
CA ALA A 279 -24.09 -4.84 -8.90
C ALA A 279 -22.88 -5.04 -9.81
N GLY A 280 -21.65 -4.88 -9.24
CA GLY A 280 -20.42 -5.07 -9.98
C GLY A 280 -20.26 -6.50 -10.47
N HIS A 281 -20.41 -7.49 -9.58
CA HIS A 281 -20.37 -8.90 -9.96
C HIS A 281 -21.35 -9.21 -11.11
N ALA A 282 -22.62 -8.80 -10.99
CA ALA A 282 -23.63 -9.05 -12.01
C ALA A 282 -23.26 -8.38 -13.35
N TRP A 283 -22.72 -7.17 -13.32
CA TRP A 283 -22.31 -6.47 -14.53
C TRP A 283 -21.18 -7.20 -15.27
N TYR A 284 -20.16 -7.67 -14.55
CA TYR A 284 -19.03 -8.39 -15.15
C TYR A 284 -19.40 -9.80 -15.62
N GLU A 285 -20.31 -10.49 -14.90
CA GLU A 285 -20.88 -11.77 -15.34
C GLU A 285 -21.66 -11.58 -16.65
N ASP A 286 -22.53 -10.58 -16.74
CA ASP A 286 -23.31 -10.25 -17.95
C ASP A 286 -22.39 -9.80 -19.11
N ALA A 287 -21.26 -9.18 -18.83
CA ALA A 287 -20.24 -8.82 -19.81
C ALA A 287 -19.42 -10.01 -20.32
N GLY A 288 -19.62 -11.22 -19.78
CA GLY A 288 -19.03 -12.46 -20.28
C GLY A 288 -17.74 -12.90 -19.63
N TRP A 289 -17.36 -12.31 -18.48
CA TRP A 289 -16.21 -12.78 -17.70
C TRP A 289 -16.54 -14.12 -17.04
N ALA A 290 -15.91 -15.20 -17.51
CA ALA A 290 -16.32 -16.55 -17.18
C ALA A 290 -15.94 -17.00 -15.76
N ARG A 291 -14.95 -16.36 -15.13
CA ARG A 291 -14.45 -16.73 -13.81
C ARG A 291 -14.76 -15.64 -12.76
N THR A 292 -15.99 -15.11 -12.81
CA THR A 292 -16.49 -14.20 -11.77
C THR A 292 -17.08 -15.00 -10.59
N SER A 293 -16.92 -14.46 -9.40
CA SER A 293 -17.55 -15.00 -8.19
C SER A 293 -17.78 -13.90 -7.16
N VAL A 294 -18.80 -14.07 -6.32
CA VAL A 294 -19.06 -13.17 -5.19
C VAL A 294 -19.28 -13.99 -3.93
N ARG A 295 -18.76 -13.53 -2.81
CA ARG A 295 -19.00 -14.10 -1.49
C ARG A 295 -19.62 -13.08 -0.56
N TYR A 296 -20.76 -13.44 0.00
CA TYR A 296 -21.46 -12.68 1.03
C TYR A 296 -21.16 -13.29 2.40
N ARG A 297 -20.70 -12.48 3.39
CA ARG A 297 -20.28 -12.95 4.71
C ARG A 297 -21.27 -12.56 5.78
N GLU A 298 -21.87 -13.54 6.44
CA GLU A 298 -22.76 -13.31 7.59
C GLU A 298 -21.97 -12.75 8.79
N GLY A 299 -22.54 -11.73 9.47
CA GLY A 299 -21.96 -11.14 10.67
C GLY A 299 -20.65 -10.37 10.44
N VAL A 300 -20.36 -9.98 9.20
CA VAL A 300 -19.16 -9.24 8.83
C VAL A 300 -19.56 -7.85 8.33
N ASP A 301 -18.93 -6.84 8.89
CA ASP A 301 -19.04 -5.44 8.47
C ASP A 301 -17.94 -5.04 7.48
N HIS A 302 -17.86 -3.72 7.20
CA HIS A 302 -16.88 -3.15 6.28
C HIS A 302 -15.42 -3.39 6.69
N PHE A 303 -15.14 -3.47 8.01
CA PHE A 303 -13.78 -3.48 8.56
C PHE A 303 -13.25 -4.88 8.87
N GLU A 304 -14.11 -5.89 8.95
CA GLU A 304 -13.79 -7.24 9.42
C GLU A 304 -13.56 -8.26 8.30
N LEU A 305 -13.38 -7.79 7.06
CA LEU A 305 -13.15 -8.68 5.92
C LEU A 305 -11.82 -9.43 6.05
N PRO A 306 -11.82 -10.76 5.83
CA PRO A 306 -10.61 -11.60 5.95
C PRO A 306 -9.76 -11.52 4.67
N GLU A 307 -9.33 -10.31 4.30
CA GLU A 307 -8.75 -9.98 3.00
C GLU A 307 -7.52 -10.83 2.62
N ALA A 308 -6.69 -11.23 3.60
CA ALA A 308 -5.51 -12.04 3.30
C ALA A 308 -5.91 -13.46 2.87
N ARG A 309 -6.90 -14.08 3.54
CA ARG A 309 -7.45 -15.39 3.14
C ARG A 309 -8.09 -15.31 1.76
N VAL A 310 -8.79 -14.23 1.48
CA VAL A 310 -9.49 -14.05 0.20
C VAL A 310 -8.50 -13.95 -0.94
N LEU A 311 -7.45 -13.15 -0.76
CA LEU A 311 -6.37 -13.04 -1.74
C LEU A 311 -5.68 -14.38 -1.98
N ASP A 312 -5.32 -15.12 -0.91
CA ASP A 312 -4.68 -16.45 -0.99
C ASP A 312 -5.54 -17.44 -1.79
N ALA A 313 -6.83 -17.50 -1.48
CA ALA A 313 -7.78 -18.37 -2.18
C ALA A 313 -7.92 -18.00 -3.67
N ALA A 314 -7.98 -16.71 -3.99
CA ALA A 314 -8.10 -16.22 -5.36
C ALA A 314 -6.83 -16.53 -6.18
N MET A 315 -5.64 -16.30 -5.60
CA MET A 315 -4.37 -16.61 -6.27
C MET A 315 -4.22 -18.12 -6.50
N THR A 316 -4.56 -18.96 -5.51
CA THR A 316 -4.59 -20.43 -5.66
C THR A 316 -5.52 -20.88 -6.79
N ALA A 317 -6.73 -20.28 -6.87
CA ALA A 317 -7.67 -20.58 -7.96
C ALA A 317 -7.14 -20.14 -9.33
N GLY A 318 -6.35 -19.07 -9.38
CA GLY A 318 -5.69 -18.58 -10.60
C GLY A 318 -4.61 -19.52 -11.12
N GLU A 319 -3.89 -20.18 -10.23
CA GLU A 319 -2.81 -21.11 -10.56
C GLU A 319 -3.30 -22.47 -11.10
N SER A 320 -4.59 -22.79 -10.91
CA SER A 320 -5.21 -24.03 -11.32
C SER A 320 -6.23 -23.85 -12.47
N PRO A 321 -5.81 -23.66 -13.73
CA PRO A 321 -6.71 -23.35 -14.85
C PRO A 321 -7.53 -24.54 -15.35
N GLY A 322 -8.14 -25.31 -14.50
CA GLY A 322 -8.96 -26.48 -14.87
C GLY A 322 -9.90 -26.94 -13.76
N GLU A 323 -9.68 -26.56 -12.53
CA GLU A 323 -10.57 -26.84 -11.42
C GLU A 323 -11.45 -25.64 -11.19
N ARG A 324 -12.74 -25.79 -11.45
CA ARG A 324 -13.73 -24.73 -11.16
C ARG A 324 -13.60 -24.34 -9.69
N SER A 325 -13.62 -23.07 -9.44
CA SER A 325 -13.51 -22.38 -8.15
C SER A 325 -14.53 -22.87 -7.09
N ALA A 326 -14.54 -24.16 -6.76
CA ALA A 326 -15.41 -24.73 -5.73
C ALA A 326 -15.00 -24.23 -4.33
N GLU A 327 -13.75 -23.83 -4.13
CA GLU A 327 -13.27 -23.31 -2.83
C GLU A 327 -13.60 -21.83 -2.62
N LEU A 328 -13.64 -21.03 -3.67
CA LEU A 328 -14.11 -19.63 -3.56
C LEU A 328 -15.63 -19.57 -3.31
N SER A 329 -16.37 -20.57 -3.76
CA SER A 329 -17.83 -20.68 -3.59
C SER A 329 -18.27 -21.64 -2.48
N GLY A 330 -17.37 -22.10 -1.63
CA GLY A 330 -17.50 -23.23 -0.70
C GLY A 330 -18.46 -23.09 0.50
N GLU A 331 -19.53 -22.30 0.39
CA GLU A 331 -20.81 -22.41 1.11
C GLU A 331 -21.94 -21.86 0.21
N PRO A 332 -23.18 -22.32 0.37
CA PRO A 332 -24.24 -21.93 -0.53
C PRO A 332 -24.41 -20.41 -0.53
N SER A 333 -24.22 -19.79 -1.71
CA SER A 333 -24.53 -18.38 -1.96
C SER A 333 -25.96 -18.10 -1.45
N THR A 334 -26.08 -17.41 -0.33
CA THR A 334 -27.34 -16.82 0.05
C THR A 334 -27.52 -15.59 -0.83
N GLU A 335 -28.43 -15.68 -1.80
CA GLU A 335 -28.85 -14.53 -2.60
C GLU A 335 -29.17 -13.37 -1.66
N PRO A 336 -28.69 -12.13 -1.90
CA PRO A 336 -28.95 -11.01 -1.02
C PRO A 336 -30.47 -10.85 -0.86
N PRO A 337 -30.98 -10.51 0.31
CA PRO A 337 -32.43 -10.37 0.54
C PRO A 337 -32.99 -9.32 -0.41
N LYS A 338 -33.93 -9.73 -1.26
CA LYS A 338 -34.65 -8.82 -2.18
C LYS A 338 -35.33 -7.77 -1.32
N ARG A 339 -34.82 -6.55 -1.28
CA ARG A 339 -35.53 -5.41 -0.65
C ARG A 339 -36.81 -5.19 -1.39
N GLY A 340 -37.96 -5.42 -0.72
CA GLY A 340 -39.29 -5.12 -1.26
C GLY A 340 -39.31 -3.64 -1.68
N ARG A 341 -39.76 -3.40 -2.91
CA ARG A 341 -40.15 -2.06 -3.35
C ARG A 341 -41.51 -1.79 -2.71
N ASP A 342 -41.50 -0.99 -1.67
CA ASP A 342 -42.74 -0.30 -1.19
C ASP A 342 -42.71 1.15 -1.70
#